data_ceb8028d22a1d52159046b83f819bddb
#
_entry.id   ceb8028d22a1d52159046b83f819bddb
#
_cell.length_a   1.000
_cell.length_b   1.000
_cell.length_c   1.000
_cell.angle_alpha   90.00
_cell.angle_beta   90.00
_cell.angle_gamma   90.00
#
_symmetry.space_group_name_H-M   'P 1'
#
loop_
_entity.id
_entity.type
_entity.pdbx_description
1 polymer ?
#
loop_
_entity_poly.entity_id
_entity_poly.type
_entity_poly.pdbx_seq_one_letter_code
_entity_poly.pdbx_strand_id
1 'polypeptide(L)'
;MTGTSFIMELGRHSRRLEFDVKGGQRFYFTKWDPNPDLDATERRVLDSMISATLDTVAFAKRFFSDGASLRSALAGKSLGKAQYEMMHILSIGRCLSPDADTFSLFCPEELLNYAIVQNARTASWFIHSKETGFFRDTNAGAPLINEIVCRAEEAINGNSICADLRFGHDSGVAPTFSFLNIEGYDNPEASLADSWVTWPAYKHVSMACNLSLVLYKNRKGDILVKILENERETAIPAISPFKGPYYKWEDFKRWSTRRI
;
A
#
# COMPACT_ATOMS: atom_id res chain seq x y z
N MET A 1 -8.65 14.99 7.10
CA MET A 1 -7.83 16.23 7.13
C MET A 1 -7.08 16.47 5.82
N THR A 2 -6.37 15.49 5.25
CA THR A 2 -5.60 15.67 4.01
C THR A 2 -6.45 16.19 2.84
N GLY A 3 -7.61 15.57 2.58
CA GLY A 3 -8.51 16.03 1.51
C GLY A 3 -9.00 17.45 1.68
N THR A 4 -9.36 17.84 2.90
CA THR A 4 -9.81 19.21 3.20
C THR A 4 -8.71 20.24 2.93
N SER A 5 -7.48 19.96 3.38
CA SER A 5 -6.34 20.86 3.15
C SER A 5 -6.03 21.00 1.67
N PHE A 6 -6.10 19.90 0.91
CA PHE A 6 -5.89 19.90 -0.54
C PHE A 6 -6.95 20.76 -1.27
N ILE A 7 -8.23 20.59 -0.94
CA ILE A 7 -9.34 21.34 -1.52
C ILE A 7 -9.22 22.84 -1.20
N MET A 8 -8.87 23.17 0.05
CA MET A 8 -8.66 24.56 0.44
C MET A 8 -7.54 25.21 -0.37
N GLU A 9 -6.44 24.48 -0.64
CA GLU A 9 -5.35 25.01 -1.44
C GLU A 9 -5.73 25.16 -2.92
N LEU A 10 -6.40 24.18 -3.51
CA LEU A 10 -6.95 24.32 -4.87
C LEU A 10 -7.89 25.52 -5.00
N GLY A 11 -8.76 25.74 -4.02
CA GLY A 11 -9.68 26.88 -4.01
C GLY A 11 -9.00 28.25 -3.92
N ARG A 12 -7.78 28.31 -3.33
CA ARG A 12 -6.94 29.52 -3.35
C ARG A 12 -6.42 29.85 -4.75
N HIS A 13 -6.10 28.80 -5.54
CA HIS A 13 -5.53 28.95 -6.88
C HIS A 13 -6.60 29.16 -7.96
N SER A 14 -7.83 28.71 -7.74
CA SER A 14 -8.91 28.91 -8.73
C SER A 14 -10.28 29.08 -8.08
N ARG A 15 -10.85 30.26 -8.24
CA ARG A 15 -12.23 30.59 -7.81
C ARG A 15 -13.32 30.00 -8.73
N ARG A 16 -12.93 29.35 -9.84
CA ARG A 16 -13.86 28.74 -10.81
C ARG A 16 -14.14 27.28 -10.55
N LEU A 17 -13.44 26.68 -9.59
CA LEU A 17 -13.64 25.28 -9.24
C LEU A 17 -14.81 25.18 -8.26
N GLU A 18 -15.75 24.31 -8.60
CA GLU A 18 -16.83 23.90 -7.72
C GLU A 18 -16.45 22.53 -7.13
N PHE A 19 -16.64 22.37 -5.83
CA PHE A 19 -16.28 21.16 -5.11
C PHE A 19 -17.52 20.49 -4.54
N ASP A 20 -17.76 19.24 -4.93
CA ASP A 20 -18.70 18.35 -4.25
C ASP A 20 -17.91 17.45 -3.28
N VAL A 21 -17.99 17.75 -1.99
CA VAL A 21 -17.21 17.07 -0.96
C VAL A 21 -18.08 16.06 -0.21
N LYS A 22 -17.74 14.79 -0.35
CA LYS A 22 -18.40 13.70 0.38
C LYS A 22 -17.45 13.12 1.40
N GLY A 23 -17.90 12.92 2.62
CA GLY A 23 -17.15 12.26 3.67
C GLY A 23 -17.91 11.04 4.20
N GLY A 24 -17.18 10.02 4.62
CA GLY A 24 -17.77 8.85 5.25
C GLY A 24 -16.96 7.59 5.03
N GLN A 25 -16.97 6.74 6.03
CA GLN A 25 -16.20 5.50 6.01
C GLN A 25 -16.76 4.44 5.04
N ARG A 26 -17.98 4.62 4.53
CA ARG A 26 -18.70 3.58 3.77
C ARG A 26 -18.42 3.56 2.28
N PHE A 27 -17.85 4.63 1.71
CA PHE A 27 -17.84 4.80 0.26
C PHE A 27 -16.67 4.13 -0.45
N TYR A 28 -15.58 3.78 0.28
CA TYR A 28 -14.33 3.38 -0.38
C TYR A 28 -13.58 2.30 0.39
N PHE A 29 -14.31 1.41 1.06
CA PHE A 29 -13.70 0.29 1.74
C PHE A 29 -13.17 -0.74 0.74
N THR A 30 -11.91 -1.04 0.91
CA THR A 30 -11.41 -2.33 0.50
C THR A 30 -12.04 -3.38 1.41
N LYS A 31 -12.70 -4.36 0.80
CA LYS A 31 -13.32 -5.45 1.54
C LYS A 31 -12.25 -6.52 1.80
N TRP A 32 -11.88 -6.67 3.05
CA TRP A 32 -10.97 -7.72 3.49
C TRP A 32 -11.79 -8.90 4.00
N ASP A 33 -11.76 -10.02 3.27
CA ASP A 33 -12.35 -11.25 3.76
C ASP A 33 -11.34 -11.97 4.67
N PRO A 34 -11.75 -12.41 5.88
CA PRO A 34 -10.87 -13.16 6.76
C PRO A 34 -10.38 -14.45 6.11
N ASN A 35 -9.08 -14.67 6.12
CA ASN A 35 -8.46 -15.90 5.67
C ASN A 35 -7.51 -16.43 6.75
N PRO A 36 -8.02 -17.24 7.72
CA PRO A 36 -7.24 -17.71 8.86
C PRO A 36 -5.99 -18.51 8.48
N ASP A 37 -6.06 -19.29 7.40
CA ASP A 37 -4.93 -20.13 6.96
C ASP A 37 -3.81 -19.28 6.37
N LEU A 38 -4.17 -18.26 5.60
CA LEU A 38 -3.23 -17.31 5.06
C LEU A 38 -2.60 -16.45 6.17
N ASP A 39 -3.42 -16.02 7.14
CA ASP A 39 -2.96 -15.28 8.33
C ASP A 39 -1.97 -16.10 9.16
N ALA A 40 -2.22 -17.41 9.31
CA ALA A 40 -1.32 -18.32 10.00
C ALA A 40 -0.01 -18.54 9.24
N THR A 41 -0.09 -18.61 7.91
CA THR A 41 1.10 -18.77 7.04
C THR A 41 1.97 -17.52 7.08
N GLU A 42 1.38 -16.34 6.89
CA GLU A 42 2.07 -15.05 7.02
C GLU A 42 2.78 -14.94 8.37
N ARG A 43 2.05 -15.22 9.44
CA ARG A 43 2.59 -15.14 10.80
C ARG A 43 3.80 -16.04 10.98
N ARG A 44 3.73 -17.30 10.51
CA ARG A 44 4.87 -18.22 10.57
C ARG A 44 6.09 -17.72 9.79
N VAL A 45 5.86 -17.18 8.58
CA VAL A 45 6.96 -16.66 7.75
C VAL A 45 7.60 -15.45 8.45
N LEU A 46 6.82 -14.50 8.92
CA LEU A 46 7.33 -13.32 9.60
C LEU A 46 8.02 -13.66 10.92
N ASP A 47 7.48 -14.57 11.73
CA ASP A 47 8.13 -15.04 12.96
C ASP A 47 9.47 -15.73 12.67
N SER A 48 9.54 -16.51 11.59
CA SER A 48 10.79 -17.13 11.13
C SER A 48 11.81 -16.06 10.70
N MET A 49 11.39 -15.07 9.94
CA MET A 49 12.26 -13.96 9.52
C MET A 49 12.77 -13.16 10.73
N ILE A 50 11.90 -12.82 11.68
CA ILE A 50 12.27 -12.13 12.91
C ILE A 50 13.34 -12.92 13.65
N SER A 51 13.14 -14.22 13.79
CA SER A 51 14.08 -15.12 14.51
C SER A 51 15.42 -15.26 13.78
N ALA A 52 15.44 -15.21 12.45
CA ALA A 52 16.64 -15.37 11.65
C ALA A 52 17.45 -14.08 11.49
N THR A 53 16.80 -12.92 11.53
CA THR A 53 17.43 -11.64 11.18
C THR A 53 17.73 -10.75 12.39
N LEU A 54 16.99 -10.87 13.50
CA LEU A 54 17.16 -10.01 14.67
C LEU A 54 18.00 -10.72 15.75
N ASP A 55 19.13 -10.11 16.16
CA ASP A 55 19.91 -10.58 17.30
C ASP A 55 19.22 -10.23 18.63
N THR A 56 18.30 -11.11 19.03
CA THR A 56 17.49 -10.92 20.23
C THR A 56 18.30 -10.98 21.52
N VAL A 57 19.45 -11.67 21.52
CA VAL A 57 20.32 -11.79 22.71
C VAL A 57 21.08 -10.49 22.93
N ALA A 58 21.67 -9.92 21.88
CA ALA A 58 22.35 -8.62 21.97
C ALA A 58 21.35 -7.51 22.34
N PHE A 59 20.16 -7.52 21.77
CA PHE A 59 19.07 -6.64 22.14
C PHE A 59 18.73 -6.74 23.63
N ALA A 60 18.47 -7.95 24.14
CA ALA A 60 18.10 -8.15 25.53
C ALA A 60 19.19 -7.62 26.50
N LYS A 61 20.46 -7.88 26.23
CA LYS A 61 21.58 -7.41 27.05
C LYS A 61 21.72 -5.89 27.07
N ARG A 62 21.31 -5.22 25.99
CA ARG A 62 21.42 -3.75 25.88
C ARG A 62 20.31 -3.02 26.61
N PHE A 63 19.09 -3.52 26.55
CA PHE A 63 17.92 -2.82 27.04
C PHE A 63 17.40 -3.29 28.39
N PHE A 64 17.85 -4.45 28.88
CA PHE A 64 17.37 -5.01 30.14
C PHE A 64 18.53 -5.35 31.08
N SER A 65 18.45 -4.85 32.31
CA SER A 65 19.49 -5.04 33.33
C SER A 65 19.56 -6.47 33.89
N ASP A 66 18.42 -7.16 33.87
CA ASP A 66 18.28 -8.49 34.45
C ASP A 66 17.13 -9.30 33.82
N GLY A 67 17.14 -10.60 34.09
CA GLY A 67 16.13 -11.52 33.55
C GLY A 67 14.72 -11.33 34.12
N ALA A 68 14.54 -10.70 35.27
CA ALA A 68 13.21 -10.44 35.84
C ALA A 68 12.57 -9.28 35.12
N SER A 69 13.31 -8.17 34.90
CA SER A 69 12.90 -7.04 34.10
C SER A 69 12.53 -7.45 32.68
N LEU A 70 13.35 -8.32 32.06
CA LEU A 70 13.06 -8.85 30.74
C LEU A 70 11.75 -9.65 30.72
N ARG A 71 11.53 -10.59 31.64
CA ARG A 71 10.30 -11.39 31.71
C ARG A 71 9.06 -10.52 31.91
N SER A 72 9.18 -9.51 32.77
CA SER A 72 8.10 -8.55 33.03
C SER A 72 7.74 -7.77 31.75
N ALA A 73 8.73 -7.27 31.03
CA ALA A 73 8.53 -6.51 29.80
C ALA A 73 7.93 -7.37 28.66
N LEU A 74 8.30 -8.64 28.59
CA LEU A 74 7.80 -9.53 27.54
C LEU A 74 6.31 -9.83 27.67
N ALA A 75 5.75 -9.87 28.90
CA ALA A 75 4.34 -10.16 29.14
C ALA A 75 3.81 -11.37 28.34
N GLY A 76 4.62 -12.42 28.26
CA GLY A 76 4.31 -13.64 27.49
C GLY A 76 4.64 -13.61 25.99
N LYS A 77 5.15 -12.51 25.46
CA LYS A 77 5.62 -12.42 24.06
C LYS A 77 7.00 -13.06 23.90
N SER A 78 7.32 -13.50 22.69
CA SER A 78 8.71 -13.87 22.36
C SER A 78 9.61 -12.64 22.35
N LEU A 79 10.90 -12.85 22.65
CA LEU A 79 11.89 -11.78 22.67
C LEU A 79 12.02 -11.11 21.26
N GLY A 80 12.00 -11.90 20.19
CA GLY A 80 12.04 -11.38 18.82
C GLY A 80 10.85 -10.48 18.51
N LYS A 81 9.65 -10.87 18.93
CA LYS A 81 8.46 -10.02 18.76
C LYS A 81 8.55 -8.72 19.56
N ALA A 82 9.04 -8.78 20.78
CA ALA A 82 9.21 -7.58 21.62
C ALA A 82 10.26 -6.64 20.99
N GLN A 83 11.38 -7.16 20.50
CA GLN A 83 12.39 -6.38 19.79
C GLN A 83 11.79 -5.70 18.55
N TYR A 84 11.08 -6.46 17.71
CA TYR A 84 10.44 -5.92 16.52
C TYR A 84 9.44 -4.81 16.86
N GLU A 85 8.56 -5.02 17.84
CA GLU A 85 7.58 -4.02 18.27
C GLU A 85 8.25 -2.76 18.82
N MET A 86 9.32 -2.90 19.59
CA MET A 86 10.07 -1.76 20.11
C MET A 86 10.73 -0.97 18.97
N MET A 87 11.37 -1.63 18.03
CA MET A 87 11.95 -0.95 16.86
C MET A 87 10.86 -0.24 16.04
N HIS A 88 9.68 -0.87 15.91
CA HIS A 88 8.54 -0.25 15.22
C HIS A 88 8.09 1.03 15.91
N ILE A 89 7.92 1.01 17.23
CA ILE A 89 7.56 2.22 18.02
C ILE A 89 8.62 3.32 17.85
N LEU A 90 9.88 2.96 17.94
CA LEU A 90 10.98 3.93 17.83
C LEU A 90 11.13 4.49 16.41
N SER A 91 10.78 3.72 15.37
CA SER A 91 10.80 4.20 13.99
C SER A 91 9.80 5.33 13.72
N ILE A 92 8.71 5.38 14.49
CA ILE A 92 7.73 6.46 14.42
C ILE A 92 7.95 7.56 15.47
N GLY A 93 8.96 7.42 16.31
CA GLY A 93 9.24 8.35 17.41
C GLY A 93 9.46 9.80 16.94
N ARG A 94 10.07 9.99 15.77
CA ARG A 94 10.27 11.32 15.18
C ARG A 94 8.95 12.02 14.80
N CYS A 95 7.85 11.28 14.63
CA CYS A 95 6.53 11.88 14.43
C CYS A 95 5.99 12.55 15.68
N LEU A 96 6.45 12.10 16.85
CA LEU A 96 6.07 12.65 18.16
C LEU A 96 7.06 13.70 18.65
N SER A 97 8.34 13.50 18.36
CA SER A 97 9.43 14.42 18.74
C SER A 97 10.44 14.47 17.59
N PRO A 98 10.43 15.52 16.75
CA PRO A 98 11.32 15.62 15.59
C PRO A 98 12.80 15.54 15.91
N ASP A 99 13.18 15.99 17.10
CA ASP A 99 14.57 16.03 17.58
C ASP A 99 15.00 14.72 18.27
N ALA A 100 14.09 13.75 18.43
CA ALA A 100 14.42 12.50 19.08
C ALA A 100 15.33 11.65 18.19
N ASP A 101 16.53 11.38 18.66
CA ASP A 101 17.47 10.45 18.04
C ASP A 101 17.19 9.01 18.50
N THR A 102 16.07 8.46 18.01
CA THR A 102 15.66 7.10 18.39
C THR A 102 16.44 6.02 17.65
N PHE A 103 17.05 6.36 16.52
CA PHE A 103 17.80 5.40 15.70
C PHE A 103 19.19 5.12 16.25
N SER A 104 19.80 6.02 17.03
CA SER A 104 21.09 5.80 17.68
C SER A 104 21.07 4.67 18.71
N LEU A 105 19.88 4.25 19.15
CA LEU A 105 19.70 3.11 20.04
C LEU A 105 20.02 1.76 19.38
N PHE A 106 20.11 1.73 18.05
CA PHE A 106 20.31 0.52 17.25
C PHE A 106 21.52 0.67 16.35
N CYS A 107 22.21 -0.45 16.08
CA CYS A 107 23.25 -0.44 15.06
C CYS A 107 22.62 -0.47 13.64
N PRO A 108 23.37 -0.06 12.60
CA PRO A 108 22.85 -0.04 11.22
C PRO A 108 22.33 -1.38 10.73
N GLU A 109 22.95 -2.49 11.14
CA GLU A 109 22.54 -3.84 10.77
C GLU A 109 21.16 -4.20 11.36
N GLU A 110 20.92 -3.86 12.62
CA GLU A 110 19.61 -4.06 13.26
C GLU A 110 18.52 -3.26 12.55
N LEU A 111 18.80 -2.01 12.19
CA LEU A 111 17.86 -1.16 11.45
C LEU A 111 17.57 -1.73 10.06
N LEU A 112 18.59 -2.23 9.36
CA LEU A 112 18.41 -2.88 8.07
C LEU A 112 17.56 -4.16 8.20
N ASN A 113 17.86 -5.00 9.15
CA ASN A 113 17.12 -6.24 9.39
C ASN A 113 15.66 -5.96 9.78
N TYR A 114 15.42 -4.94 10.59
CA TYR A 114 14.08 -4.48 10.89
C TYR A 114 13.35 -4.01 9.61
N ALA A 115 14.01 -3.21 8.77
CA ALA A 115 13.43 -2.71 7.53
C ALA A 115 13.05 -3.86 6.56
N ILE A 116 13.88 -4.91 6.48
CA ILE A 116 13.60 -6.12 5.69
C ILE A 116 12.33 -6.83 6.21
N VAL A 117 12.22 -7.06 7.51
CA VAL A 117 11.04 -7.69 8.12
C VAL A 117 9.80 -6.82 7.94
N GLN A 118 9.93 -5.51 8.12
CA GLN A 118 8.82 -4.57 7.93
C GLN A 118 8.35 -4.55 6.47
N ASN A 119 9.28 -4.59 5.52
CA ASN A 119 8.95 -4.70 4.10
C ASN A 119 8.22 -6.01 3.79
N ALA A 120 8.71 -7.14 4.29
CA ALA A 120 8.08 -8.43 4.09
C ALA A 120 6.65 -8.46 4.65
N ARG A 121 6.43 -7.86 5.82
CA ARG A 121 5.10 -7.69 6.39
C ARG A 121 4.16 -6.87 5.50
N THR A 122 4.65 -5.78 4.94
CA THR A 122 3.85 -4.96 4.01
C THR A 122 3.60 -5.72 2.71
N ALA A 123 4.63 -6.36 2.18
CA ALA A 123 4.54 -7.16 0.96
C ALA A 123 3.53 -8.30 1.09
N SER A 124 3.52 -9.01 2.24
CA SER A 124 2.57 -10.10 2.48
C SER A 124 1.10 -9.69 2.37
N TRP A 125 0.82 -8.42 2.46
CA TRP A 125 -0.53 -7.86 2.33
C TRP A 125 -0.88 -7.46 0.89
N PHE A 126 0.09 -7.17 0.06
CA PHE A 126 -0.17 -6.44 -1.20
C PHE A 126 0.42 -7.07 -2.44
N ILE A 127 1.28 -8.10 -2.32
CA ILE A 127 1.83 -8.76 -3.49
C ILE A 127 1.57 -10.26 -3.49
N HIS A 128 1.55 -10.84 -4.67
CA HIS A 128 1.64 -12.27 -4.86
C HIS A 128 3.07 -12.73 -4.57
N SER A 129 3.24 -13.70 -3.68
CA SER A 129 4.54 -14.23 -3.30
C SER A 129 4.53 -15.76 -3.23
N LYS A 130 5.72 -16.34 -3.23
CA LYS A 130 5.92 -17.78 -3.11
C LYS A 130 5.29 -18.39 -1.86
N GLU A 131 5.36 -17.67 -0.72
CA GLU A 131 4.85 -18.15 0.57
C GLU A 131 3.36 -17.95 0.73
N THR A 132 2.84 -16.84 0.24
CA THR A 132 1.43 -16.48 0.43
C THR A 132 0.53 -16.90 -0.71
N GLY A 133 1.11 -17.36 -1.81
CA GLY A 133 0.35 -17.69 -3.02
C GLY A 133 -0.39 -16.47 -3.57
N PHE A 134 -1.52 -16.69 -4.21
CA PHE A 134 -2.37 -15.59 -4.60
C PHE A 134 -3.07 -15.07 -3.35
N PHE A 135 -2.65 -14.08 -2.86
CA PHE A 135 -2.93 -12.92 -2.06
C PHE A 135 -4.28 -12.92 -1.32
N ARG A 136 -4.23 -12.34 -0.12
CA ARG A 136 -5.41 -11.97 0.65
C ARG A 136 -6.41 -11.26 -0.25
N ASP A 137 -7.44 -11.94 -0.63
CA ASP A 137 -8.54 -11.40 -1.41
C ASP A 137 -8.11 -10.40 -2.50
N THR A 138 -7.69 -10.94 -3.65
CA THR A 138 -7.39 -10.15 -4.86
C THR A 138 -8.54 -9.22 -5.25
N ASN A 139 -9.70 -9.38 -4.64
CA ASN A 139 -10.89 -8.57 -4.90
C ASN A 139 -11.04 -7.41 -3.90
N ALA A 140 -10.17 -7.27 -2.90
CA ALA A 140 -10.29 -6.22 -1.91
C ALA A 140 -10.34 -4.79 -2.53
N GLY A 141 -9.64 -4.58 -3.64
CA GLY A 141 -9.69 -3.32 -4.40
C GLY A 141 -10.89 -3.17 -5.33
N ALA A 142 -11.65 -4.24 -5.59
CA ALA A 142 -12.70 -4.25 -6.59
C ALA A 142 -13.82 -3.22 -6.32
N PRO A 143 -14.36 -3.06 -5.10
CA PRO A 143 -15.42 -2.09 -4.83
C PRO A 143 -14.99 -0.66 -5.17
N LEU A 144 -13.74 -0.30 -4.85
CA LEU A 144 -13.21 1.03 -5.15
C LEU A 144 -12.99 1.23 -6.65
N ILE A 145 -12.44 0.26 -7.34
CA ILE A 145 -12.25 0.32 -8.81
C ILE A 145 -13.58 0.42 -9.53
N ASN A 146 -14.60 -0.32 -9.08
CA ASN A 146 -15.94 -0.22 -9.66
C ASN A 146 -16.51 1.18 -9.55
N GLU A 147 -16.43 1.75 -8.37
CA GLU A 147 -16.90 3.11 -8.15
C GLU A 147 -16.13 4.12 -9.00
N ILE A 148 -14.79 3.95 -9.13
CA ILE A 148 -13.97 4.78 -10.01
C ILE A 148 -14.43 4.65 -11.46
N VAL A 149 -14.69 3.43 -11.95
CA VAL A 149 -15.17 3.19 -13.31
C VAL A 149 -16.55 3.83 -13.53
N CYS A 150 -17.48 3.66 -12.60
CA CYS A 150 -18.81 4.31 -12.69
C CYS A 150 -18.69 5.85 -12.78
N ARG A 151 -17.86 6.45 -11.95
CA ARG A 151 -17.66 7.90 -11.97
C ARG A 151 -16.95 8.37 -13.24
N ALA A 152 -16.02 7.59 -13.78
CA ALA A 152 -15.38 7.87 -15.06
C ALA A 152 -16.41 7.81 -16.22
N GLU A 153 -17.30 6.83 -16.24
CA GLU A 153 -18.38 6.74 -17.22
C GLU A 153 -19.32 7.95 -17.16
N GLU A 154 -19.69 8.42 -15.96
CA GLU A 154 -20.46 9.65 -15.79
C GLU A 154 -19.76 10.85 -16.41
N ALA A 155 -18.47 11.02 -16.13
CA ALA A 155 -17.66 12.11 -16.68
C ALA A 155 -17.53 12.03 -18.20
N ILE A 156 -17.33 10.83 -18.78
CA ILE A 156 -17.23 10.58 -20.22
C ILE A 156 -18.53 10.95 -20.92
N ASN A 157 -19.68 10.66 -20.29
CA ASN A 157 -21.02 10.87 -20.84
C ASN A 157 -21.55 12.30 -20.65
N GLY A 158 -20.72 13.24 -20.22
CA GLY A 158 -21.05 14.67 -20.23
C GLY A 158 -21.46 15.25 -18.88
N ASN A 159 -21.18 14.55 -17.78
CA ASN A 159 -21.24 15.15 -16.46
C ASN A 159 -20.14 16.23 -16.33
N SER A 160 -20.38 17.26 -15.53
CA SER A 160 -19.44 18.38 -15.31
C SER A 160 -18.19 18.00 -14.49
N ILE A 161 -18.02 16.72 -14.14
CA ILE A 161 -16.87 16.24 -13.37
C ILE A 161 -15.60 16.34 -14.21
N CYS A 162 -14.65 17.15 -13.79
CA CYS A 162 -13.32 17.21 -14.38
C CYS A 162 -12.26 16.44 -13.60
N ALA A 163 -12.49 16.20 -12.30
CA ALA A 163 -11.64 15.39 -11.45
C ALA A 163 -12.49 14.74 -10.33
N ASP A 164 -12.23 13.47 -10.06
CA ASP A 164 -12.72 12.73 -8.89
C ASP A 164 -11.51 12.39 -8.04
N LEU A 165 -11.37 13.03 -6.89
CA LEU A 165 -10.21 12.91 -6.00
C LEU A 165 -10.62 12.24 -4.70
N ARG A 166 -9.92 11.15 -4.38
CA ARG A 166 -10.23 10.30 -3.23
C ARG A 166 -9.05 10.26 -2.27
N PHE A 167 -9.32 10.45 -1.00
CA PHE A 167 -8.32 10.48 0.05
C PHE A 167 -8.59 9.37 1.05
N GLY A 168 -7.57 8.59 1.34
CA GLY A 168 -7.67 7.44 2.24
C GLY A 168 -6.31 7.05 2.81
N HIS A 169 -6.20 5.78 3.18
CA HIS A 169 -4.96 5.16 3.66
C HIS A 169 -4.32 4.30 2.56
N ASP A 170 -3.07 3.92 2.77
CA ASP A 170 -2.34 2.92 1.97
C ASP A 170 -3.11 1.59 1.87
N SER A 171 -3.78 1.18 2.96
CA SER A 171 -4.67 0.03 2.99
C SER A 171 -5.89 0.13 2.05
N GLY A 172 -6.17 1.30 1.50
CA GLY A 172 -7.14 1.50 0.43
C GLY A 172 -6.50 1.53 -0.95
N VAL A 173 -5.35 2.19 -1.09
CA VAL A 173 -4.68 2.40 -2.37
C VAL A 173 -3.98 1.13 -2.86
N ALA A 174 -3.18 0.48 -2.00
CA ALA A 174 -2.40 -0.69 -2.39
C ALA A 174 -3.24 -1.89 -2.86
N PRO A 175 -4.40 -2.22 -2.24
CA PRO A 175 -5.30 -3.23 -2.80
C PRO A 175 -5.84 -2.89 -4.20
N THR A 176 -5.99 -1.61 -4.55
CA THR A 176 -6.40 -1.24 -5.91
C THR A 176 -5.29 -1.48 -6.91
N PHE A 177 -4.03 -1.23 -6.56
CA PHE A 177 -2.88 -1.59 -7.38
C PHE A 177 -2.81 -3.11 -7.60
N SER A 178 -2.93 -3.87 -6.52
CA SER A 178 -2.93 -5.33 -6.56
C SER A 178 -4.09 -5.89 -7.40
N PHE A 179 -5.31 -5.38 -7.21
CA PHE A 179 -6.49 -5.79 -7.97
C PHE A 179 -6.33 -5.51 -9.47
N LEU A 180 -5.79 -4.36 -9.84
CA LEU A 180 -5.49 -4.03 -11.23
C LEU A 180 -4.32 -4.85 -11.78
N ASN A 181 -3.57 -5.50 -10.90
CA ASN A 181 -2.35 -6.23 -11.24
C ASN A 181 -1.39 -5.37 -12.06
N ILE A 182 -1.09 -4.18 -11.54
CA ILE A 182 -0.13 -3.30 -12.18
C ILE A 182 1.28 -3.89 -12.10
N GLU A 183 2.17 -3.42 -12.95
CA GLU A 183 3.54 -3.91 -13.04
C GLU A 183 4.23 -3.95 -11.67
N GLY A 184 4.82 -5.11 -11.33
CA GLY A 184 5.52 -5.34 -10.06
C GLY A 184 4.67 -5.96 -8.94
N TYR A 185 3.34 -6.06 -9.10
CA TYR A 185 2.47 -6.63 -8.07
C TYR A 185 2.21 -8.14 -8.23
N ASP A 186 2.56 -8.73 -9.34
CA ASP A 186 2.45 -10.17 -9.58
C ASP A 186 3.86 -10.78 -9.77
N ASN A 187 4.38 -11.38 -8.71
CA ASN A 187 5.67 -12.07 -8.75
C ASN A 187 5.61 -13.35 -7.90
N PRO A 188 4.97 -14.42 -8.39
CA PRO A 188 4.74 -15.66 -7.64
C PRO A 188 6.00 -16.40 -7.23
N GLU A 189 7.13 -16.13 -7.88
CA GLU A 189 8.42 -16.76 -7.57
C GLU A 189 9.21 -15.96 -6.52
N ALA A 190 8.81 -14.72 -6.21
CA ALA A 190 9.49 -13.92 -5.22
C ALA A 190 9.19 -14.40 -3.80
N SER A 191 10.23 -14.55 -3.00
CA SER A 191 10.12 -14.79 -1.57
C SER A 191 9.77 -13.50 -0.83
N LEU A 192 9.01 -13.59 0.27
CA LEU A 192 8.78 -12.45 1.16
C LEU A 192 10.09 -11.93 1.75
N ALA A 193 11.07 -12.80 1.98
CA ALA A 193 12.39 -12.42 2.47
C ALA A 193 13.15 -11.53 1.47
N ASP A 194 12.92 -11.71 0.17
CA ASP A 194 13.54 -10.94 -0.90
C ASP A 194 12.69 -9.73 -1.35
N SER A 195 11.52 -9.56 -0.77
CA SER A 195 10.57 -8.51 -1.16
C SER A 195 11.14 -7.10 -1.02
N TRP A 196 12.06 -6.88 -0.10
CA TRP A 196 12.73 -5.58 0.07
C TRP A 196 13.56 -5.16 -1.15
N VAL A 197 13.95 -6.12 -2.01
CA VAL A 197 14.63 -5.88 -3.30
C VAL A 197 13.64 -5.89 -4.45
N THR A 198 12.76 -6.88 -4.51
CA THR A 198 11.87 -7.14 -5.65
C THR A 198 10.62 -6.26 -5.63
N TRP A 199 10.14 -5.91 -4.45
CA TRP A 199 9.01 -5.02 -4.24
C TRP A 199 9.22 -4.14 -2.99
N PRO A 200 10.08 -3.14 -3.06
CA PRO A 200 10.35 -2.27 -1.91
C PRO A 200 9.13 -1.38 -1.59
N ALA A 201 8.50 -1.63 -0.46
CA ALA A 201 7.27 -0.98 -0.04
C ALA A 201 7.37 0.56 -0.03
N TYR A 202 8.56 1.11 0.28
CA TYR A 202 8.77 2.55 0.27
C TYR A 202 8.63 3.22 -1.11
N LYS A 203 8.69 2.44 -2.19
CA LYS A 203 8.45 2.93 -3.56
C LYS A 203 6.98 2.86 -3.95
N HIS A 204 6.29 1.81 -3.51
CA HIS A 204 4.92 1.51 -3.92
C HIS A 204 3.89 2.14 -2.97
N VAL A 205 4.07 1.98 -1.67
CA VAL A 205 3.16 2.49 -0.64
C VAL A 205 3.83 3.55 0.24
N SER A 206 4.54 4.47 -0.41
CA SER A 206 5.14 5.64 0.25
C SER A 206 4.09 6.58 0.84
N MET A 207 4.55 7.54 1.66
CA MET A 207 3.68 8.66 2.07
C MET A 207 3.11 9.36 0.84
N ALA A 208 1.81 9.64 0.87
CA ALA A 208 1.06 10.21 -0.24
C ALA A 208 1.01 9.33 -1.52
N CYS A 209 1.21 7.99 -1.38
CA CYS A 209 1.06 7.10 -2.52
C CYS A 209 -0.31 7.30 -3.18
N ASN A 210 -0.32 7.22 -4.50
CA ASN A 210 -1.53 7.49 -5.26
C ASN A 210 -1.64 6.67 -6.54
N LEU A 211 -2.88 6.39 -6.93
CA LEU A 211 -3.27 5.89 -8.23
C LEU A 211 -3.97 7.00 -9.00
N SER A 212 -3.47 7.30 -10.18
CA SER A 212 -4.13 8.26 -11.07
C SER A 212 -4.55 7.58 -12.37
N LEU A 213 -5.81 7.74 -12.73
CA LEU A 213 -6.36 7.36 -14.03
C LEU A 213 -6.65 8.63 -14.80
N VAL A 214 -5.87 8.91 -15.83
CA VAL A 214 -6.03 10.13 -16.65
C VAL A 214 -6.73 9.78 -17.94
N LEU A 215 -7.94 10.31 -18.13
CA LEU A 215 -8.78 10.05 -19.29
C LEU A 215 -8.55 11.12 -20.37
N TYR A 216 -8.51 10.66 -21.61
CA TYR A 216 -8.35 11.51 -22.79
C TYR A 216 -9.48 11.21 -23.78
N LYS A 217 -10.18 12.27 -24.23
CA LYS A 217 -11.23 12.17 -25.23
C LYS A 217 -10.82 12.95 -26.49
N ASN A 218 -10.85 12.30 -27.64
CA ASN A 218 -10.58 12.96 -28.90
C ASN A 218 -11.88 13.54 -29.52
N ARG A 219 -11.75 14.27 -30.64
CA ARG A 219 -12.89 14.86 -31.33
C ARG A 219 -13.85 13.83 -31.94
N LYS A 220 -13.42 12.59 -32.15
CA LYS A 220 -14.24 11.50 -32.68
C LYS A 220 -14.99 10.75 -31.57
N GLY A 221 -14.73 11.06 -30.32
CA GLY A 221 -15.34 10.41 -29.18
C GLY A 221 -14.55 9.21 -28.64
N ASP A 222 -13.38 8.88 -29.21
CA ASP A 222 -12.54 7.80 -28.67
C ASP A 222 -11.97 8.21 -27.30
N ILE A 223 -12.00 7.27 -26.37
CA ILE A 223 -11.50 7.46 -25.01
C ILE A 223 -10.27 6.60 -24.77
N LEU A 224 -9.22 7.23 -24.31
CA LEU A 224 -8.02 6.56 -23.82
C LEU A 224 -7.83 6.83 -22.32
N VAL A 225 -7.19 5.90 -21.64
CA VAL A 225 -6.76 6.06 -20.24
C VAL A 225 -5.26 5.83 -20.13
N LYS A 226 -4.62 6.64 -19.29
CA LYS A 226 -3.25 6.46 -18.84
C LYS A 226 -3.26 6.22 -17.33
N ILE A 227 -2.43 5.30 -16.88
CA ILE A 227 -2.36 4.87 -15.48
C ILE A 227 -1.04 5.35 -14.90
N LEU A 228 -1.11 5.99 -13.74
CA LEU A 228 0.07 6.43 -13.01
C LEU A 228 0.04 5.83 -11.59
N GLU A 229 1.14 5.24 -11.18
CA GLU A 229 1.43 4.88 -9.81
C GLU A 229 2.43 5.89 -9.25
N ASN A 230 2.04 6.56 -8.16
CA ASN A 230 2.91 7.57 -7.55
C ASN A 230 3.46 8.57 -8.59
N GLU A 231 2.56 9.06 -9.47
CA GLU A 231 2.83 10.04 -10.55
C GLU A 231 3.74 9.51 -11.68
N ARG A 232 4.10 8.22 -11.66
CA ARG A 232 4.89 7.59 -12.71
C ARG A 232 4.02 6.70 -13.58
N GLU A 233 4.26 6.71 -14.87
CA GLU A 233 3.58 5.82 -15.80
C GLU A 233 3.85 4.36 -15.41
N THR A 234 2.78 3.61 -15.27
CA THR A 234 2.84 2.18 -14.98
C THR A 234 1.98 1.39 -15.97
N ALA A 235 2.24 0.10 -16.07
CA ALA A 235 1.55 -0.80 -16.98
C ALA A 235 0.62 -1.76 -16.24
N ILE A 236 -0.39 -2.26 -16.95
CA ILE A 236 -1.15 -3.45 -16.59
C ILE A 236 -0.71 -4.54 -17.59
N PRO A 237 0.16 -5.49 -17.18
CA PRO A 237 0.74 -6.47 -18.11
C PRO A 237 -0.29 -7.32 -18.85
N ALA A 238 -1.47 -7.48 -18.27
CA ALA A 238 -2.52 -8.33 -18.81
C ALA A 238 -3.36 -7.70 -19.93
N ILE A 239 -3.21 -6.40 -20.19
CA ILE A 239 -3.89 -5.72 -21.30
C ILE A 239 -2.86 -5.04 -22.21
N SER A 240 -3.06 -5.20 -23.53
CA SER A 240 -2.18 -4.57 -24.50
C SER A 240 -2.44 -3.07 -24.57
N PRO A 241 -1.40 -2.23 -24.47
CA PRO A 241 -1.57 -0.79 -24.67
C PRO A 241 -1.98 -0.49 -26.13
N PHE A 242 -2.79 0.54 -26.31
CA PHE A 242 -3.14 1.03 -27.63
C PHE A 242 -1.94 1.70 -28.33
N LYS A 243 -1.25 2.57 -27.57
CA LYS A 243 -0.03 3.25 -28.04
C LYS A 243 0.73 3.87 -26.86
N GLY A 244 2.00 3.54 -26.70
CA GLY A 244 2.79 4.00 -25.57
C GLY A 244 2.13 3.63 -24.23
N PRO A 245 1.96 4.54 -23.27
CA PRO A 245 1.35 4.25 -21.98
C PRO A 245 -0.19 4.33 -21.98
N TYR A 246 -0.83 4.43 -23.16
CA TYR A 246 -2.27 4.63 -23.28
C TYR A 246 -2.98 3.34 -23.60
N TYR A 247 -4.06 3.07 -22.88
CA TYR A 247 -5.00 1.98 -23.11
C TYR A 247 -6.32 2.52 -23.66
N LYS A 248 -7.03 1.72 -24.45
CA LYS A 248 -8.42 2.04 -24.77
C LYS A 248 -9.25 1.91 -23.48
N TRP A 249 -10.12 2.87 -23.24
CA TRP A 249 -10.99 2.85 -22.07
C TRP A 249 -11.80 1.57 -21.93
N GLU A 250 -12.35 1.08 -23.03
CA GLU A 250 -13.18 -0.15 -23.05
C GLU A 250 -12.36 -1.40 -22.66
N ASP A 251 -11.08 -1.47 -23.03
CA ASP A 251 -10.22 -2.61 -22.68
C ASP A 251 -9.87 -2.54 -21.19
N PHE A 252 -9.55 -1.36 -20.68
CA PHE A 252 -9.32 -1.14 -19.24
C PHE A 252 -10.58 -1.45 -18.43
N LYS A 253 -11.73 -0.93 -18.82
CA LYS A 253 -13.02 -1.18 -18.16
C LYS A 253 -13.33 -2.68 -18.09
N ARG A 254 -13.23 -3.38 -19.22
CA ARG A 254 -13.45 -4.82 -19.28
C ARG A 254 -12.49 -5.59 -18.37
N TRP A 255 -11.23 -5.19 -18.31
CA TRP A 255 -10.26 -5.79 -17.43
C TRP A 255 -10.57 -5.53 -15.95
N SER A 256 -10.86 -4.30 -15.59
CA SER A 256 -11.09 -3.88 -14.21
C SER A 256 -12.41 -4.40 -13.61
N THR A 257 -13.40 -4.74 -14.46
CA THR A 257 -14.72 -5.22 -13.99
C THR A 257 -14.91 -6.72 -14.08
N ARG A 258 -13.99 -7.50 -14.68
CA ARG A 258 -14.16 -8.94 -14.89
C ARG A 258 -14.15 -9.83 -13.66
N ARG A 259 -13.69 -9.32 -12.52
CA ARG A 259 -13.52 -10.08 -11.28
C ARG A 259 -14.57 -9.77 -10.21
N ILE A 260 -15.71 -9.23 -10.61
CA ILE A 260 -16.78 -8.84 -9.71
C ILE A 260 -17.86 -9.90 -9.69
#